data_d5fc8032b5ba0a7da84c3edc82dbdab7
#
_entry.id   d5fc8032b5ba0a7da84c3edc82dbdab7
#
_cell.length_a   1.000
_cell.length_b   1.000
_cell.length_c   1.000
_cell.angle_alpha   90.00
_cell.angle_beta   90.00
_cell.angle_gamma   90.00
#
_symmetry.space_group_name_H-M   'P 1'
#
loop_
_entity.id
_entity.type
_entity.pdbx_description
1 polymer ?
#
loop_
_entity_poly.entity_id
_entity_poly.type
_entity_poly.pdbx_seq_one_letter_code
_entity_poly.pdbx_strand_id
1 'polypeptide(L)'
;MKIMLIVLIACLLFTSCASFGGGDNTHQTTSKEILTTSSSLCGGTDNPSEDDDKENLPDSQVEISIADYITNLANTEYGVDADFLNFVASMDERAIGKIIYASPVGNGEGTFDDPAPLEDAIDMAKAGDTVYLRGGEYVFKEAIWIDKKGNANAYITIKSYPGEKAILTTTPENVSKYDENGEYLFFGFDEGSSYIIFEDLEIHGATDKYVAAFACYDGGQNHLIFKNIDIHDLRTTKTEYGCNAFLFMGEKKNPINNIMLINNRCYNLTLGYSEAISFAGNCEYCYVIDNEVYDCTNIGIDFYGNAKYCSVEELDQTRYCVAAFNTVYNCNSPYADCAGIYVDGGRNCLIEGNLVYNCQYGIEIGSEELNEKYPVTDITVRNNILTQNTVCTVRIGGYDTKSSGTVKNCFVYNNTFADNCGDSDIIISKVDGIVLANNIFIGNGLYIETEFSNQYIKNLQFYNNCFNQDEKSISVYSNEITVDELNNLYGTNNFVYNVTLDSSFAPDTEFIGCSDYVPTIDFYLVVRENHYIGAVEKNFEN
;
A
#
# COMPACT_ATOMS: atom_id res chain seq x y z
N MET A 1 -27.22 11.86 -15.10
CA MET A 1 -26.73 12.82 -16.10
C MET A 1 -25.74 13.81 -15.46
N LYS A 2 -24.93 13.34 -14.48
CA LYS A 2 -23.86 14.11 -13.79
C LYS A 2 -22.45 13.52 -13.95
N ILE A 3 -22.31 12.35 -14.54
CA ILE A 3 -21.06 11.55 -14.61
C ILE A 3 -20.14 11.99 -15.76
N MET A 4 -20.59 12.85 -16.67
CA MET A 4 -19.98 13.05 -17.99
C MET A 4 -18.79 14.03 -18.06
N LEU A 5 -18.26 14.57 -16.95
CA LEU A 5 -17.24 15.64 -17.05
C LEU A 5 -15.89 15.31 -16.39
N ILE A 6 -15.75 14.22 -15.66
CA ILE A 6 -14.61 14.00 -14.76
C ILE A 6 -13.52 13.13 -15.38
N VAL A 7 -13.88 12.15 -16.19
CA VAL A 7 -12.94 11.18 -16.78
C VAL A 7 -12.04 11.78 -17.87
N LEU A 8 -12.36 12.94 -18.44
CA LEU A 8 -11.60 13.53 -19.56
C LEU A 8 -10.30 14.25 -19.12
N ILE A 9 -10.11 14.52 -17.84
CA ILE A 9 -8.93 15.26 -17.34
C ILE A 9 -7.76 14.32 -17.02
N ALA A 10 -8.04 13.11 -16.53
CA ALA A 10 -7.00 12.12 -16.24
C ALA A 10 -6.24 11.63 -17.49
N CYS A 11 -6.91 11.52 -18.64
CA CYS A 11 -6.30 11.02 -19.88
C CYS A 11 -5.39 12.02 -20.62
N LEU A 12 -5.32 13.28 -20.23
CA LEU A 12 -4.53 14.29 -20.95
C LEU A 12 -3.14 14.53 -20.36
N LEU A 13 -2.81 13.97 -19.22
CA LEU A 13 -1.53 14.15 -18.53
C LEU A 13 -0.54 12.99 -18.72
N PHE A 14 -0.99 11.81 -19.14
CA PHE A 14 -0.12 10.63 -19.32
C PHE A 14 0.66 10.55 -20.66
N THR A 15 0.66 11.60 -21.47
CA THR A 15 1.38 11.58 -22.76
C THR A 15 2.85 12.00 -22.67
N SER A 16 3.41 12.25 -21.49
CA SER A 16 4.79 12.72 -21.35
C SER A 16 5.84 11.64 -21.04
N CYS A 17 5.47 10.42 -20.71
CA CYS A 17 6.42 9.35 -20.37
C CYS A 17 6.89 8.47 -21.54
N ALA A 18 6.54 8.75 -22.78
CA ALA A 18 6.94 7.95 -23.93
C ALA A 18 7.84 8.71 -24.89
N SER A 19 9.07 9.06 -24.49
CA SER A 19 10.18 9.25 -25.43
C SER A 19 11.49 9.58 -24.73
N PHE A 20 12.28 8.57 -24.40
CA PHE A 20 13.76 8.65 -24.45
C PHE A 20 14.33 7.24 -24.29
N GLY A 21 14.93 6.74 -25.37
CA GLY A 21 15.69 5.52 -25.35
C GLY A 21 15.94 4.91 -26.72
N GLY A 22 16.41 5.68 -27.67
CA GLY A 22 16.97 5.20 -28.92
C GLY A 22 18.48 5.28 -28.87
N GLY A 23 19.13 4.26 -28.39
CA GLY A 23 20.58 4.08 -28.49
C GLY A 23 20.86 2.68 -29.03
N ASP A 24 21.07 2.59 -30.36
CA ASP A 24 21.59 1.39 -31.01
C ASP A 24 22.91 0.96 -30.37
N ASN A 25 22.93 -0.24 -29.79
CA ASN A 25 24.16 -1.01 -29.69
C ASN A 25 23.86 -2.49 -29.90
N THR A 26 24.15 -2.93 -31.12
CA THR A 26 24.24 -4.33 -31.50
C THR A 26 25.40 -5.00 -30.76
N HIS A 27 25.09 -5.87 -29.80
CA HIS A 27 26.00 -6.92 -29.40
C HIS A 27 25.30 -8.27 -29.50
N GLN A 28 25.81 -9.06 -30.45
CA GLN A 28 25.56 -10.48 -30.57
C GLN A 28 26.02 -11.18 -29.29
N THR A 29 25.11 -11.81 -28.59
CA THR A 29 25.45 -12.78 -27.57
C THR A 29 25.07 -14.18 -28.03
N THR A 30 26.08 -14.99 -28.16
CA THR A 30 26.03 -16.43 -28.39
C THR A 30 25.34 -17.13 -27.21
N SER A 31 24.33 -17.91 -27.56
CA SER A 31 23.67 -18.87 -26.68
C SER A 31 24.66 -19.83 -26.02
N LYS A 32 24.67 -19.84 -24.69
CA LYS A 32 25.17 -20.96 -23.91
C LYS A 32 24.01 -21.59 -23.14
N GLU A 33 23.71 -22.82 -23.52
CA GLU A 33 22.85 -23.72 -22.78
C GLU A 33 23.39 -23.90 -21.35
N ILE A 34 22.55 -23.64 -20.36
CA ILE A 34 22.78 -24.06 -18.98
C ILE A 34 21.69 -25.04 -18.59
N LEU A 35 22.16 -26.20 -18.20
CA LEU A 35 21.39 -27.37 -17.79
C LEU A 35 20.35 -27.04 -16.71
N THR A 36 19.14 -27.47 -17.01
CA THR A 36 18.06 -27.65 -16.05
C THR A 36 18.38 -28.80 -15.10
N THR A 37 18.50 -28.50 -13.81
CA THR A 37 18.23 -29.52 -12.78
C THR A 37 16.90 -29.15 -12.12
N SER A 38 15.88 -29.84 -12.57
CA SER A 38 14.58 -29.89 -11.92
C SER A 38 14.70 -30.58 -10.56
N SER A 39 14.42 -29.88 -9.48
CA SER A 39 13.94 -30.54 -8.27
C SER A 39 12.45 -30.26 -8.12
N SER A 40 11.69 -31.28 -8.49
CA SER A 40 10.27 -31.38 -8.22
C SER A 40 10.01 -31.42 -6.72
N LEU A 41 9.35 -30.41 -6.20
CA LEU A 41 8.64 -30.51 -4.93
C LEU A 41 7.40 -29.64 -5.08
N CYS A 42 6.27 -30.29 -5.34
CA CYS A 42 4.96 -29.83 -4.92
C CYS A 42 3.91 -30.82 -5.42
N GLY A 43 3.46 -31.62 -4.52
CA GLY A 43 2.24 -32.39 -4.59
C GLY A 43 1.90 -32.78 -3.17
N GLY A 44 1.02 -32.05 -2.56
CA GLY A 44 0.53 -32.35 -1.23
C GLY A 44 -0.48 -31.30 -0.82
N THR A 45 -1.73 -31.55 -1.12
CA THR A 45 -2.86 -30.92 -0.47
C THR A 45 -2.96 -31.47 0.93
N ASP A 46 -2.47 -30.74 1.93
CA ASP A 46 -2.88 -30.92 3.30
C ASP A 46 -2.91 -29.53 3.94
N ASN A 47 -4.08 -29.13 4.41
CA ASN A 47 -4.26 -28.01 5.32
C ASN A 47 -3.30 -28.18 6.51
N PRO A 48 -2.47 -27.20 6.85
CA PRO A 48 -1.87 -27.18 8.15
C PRO A 48 -3.00 -26.91 9.15
N SER A 49 -3.23 -27.86 10.03
CA SER A 49 -3.98 -27.65 11.26
C SER A 49 -3.34 -26.48 12.02
N GLU A 50 -4.13 -25.50 12.39
CA GLU A 50 -3.80 -24.56 13.47
C GLU A 50 -3.50 -25.40 14.71
N ASP A 51 -2.23 -25.46 15.05
CA ASP A 51 -1.62 -25.80 16.32
C ASP A 51 -0.27 -26.49 16.06
N ASP A 52 0.77 -25.86 16.58
CA ASP A 52 2.16 -26.33 16.72
C ASP A 52 3.21 -25.68 15.80
N ASP A 53 3.38 -24.35 15.87
CA ASP A 53 4.69 -23.70 15.67
C ASP A 53 4.72 -22.29 16.33
N LYS A 54 4.17 -22.13 17.53
CA LYS A 54 4.65 -21.09 18.44
C LYS A 54 5.94 -21.59 19.04
N GLU A 55 7.06 -21.41 18.37
CA GLU A 55 8.35 -21.40 19.02
C GLU A 55 8.27 -20.37 20.17
N ASN A 56 8.58 -20.82 21.38
CA ASN A 56 8.53 -20.02 22.60
C ASN A 56 9.37 -18.77 22.44
N LEU A 57 8.72 -17.62 22.25
CA LEU A 57 9.34 -16.33 22.53
C LEU A 57 9.80 -16.35 24.01
N PRO A 58 10.96 -15.79 24.32
CA PRO A 58 11.41 -15.69 25.71
C PRO A 58 10.34 -14.96 26.55
N ASP A 59 10.10 -15.43 27.76
CA ASP A 59 9.04 -14.99 28.69
C ASP A 59 9.01 -13.49 29.06
N SER A 60 9.81 -12.63 28.39
CA SER A 60 9.95 -11.19 28.68
C SER A 60 9.50 -10.25 27.54
N GLN A 61 9.30 -10.73 26.31
CA GLN A 61 8.90 -9.84 25.21
C GLN A 61 7.38 -9.62 25.20
N VAL A 62 6.97 -8.37 25.06
CA VAL A 62 5.56 -7.98 24.96
C VAL A 62 5.23 -7.82 23.47
N GLU A 63 4.50 -8.78 22.92
CA GLU A 63 3.87 -8.68 21.60
C GLU A 63 2.54 -7.94 21.75
N ILE A 64 2.26 -7.01 20.85
CA ILE A 64 0.97 -6.32 20.77
C ILE A 64 0.19 -6.81 19.54
N SER A 65 -1.12 -6.73 19.60
CA SER A 65 -1.97 -7.06 18.44
C SER A 65 -2.05 -5.90 17.42
N ILE A 66 -2.53 -6.18 16.20
CA ILE A 66 -2.90 -5.13 15.23
C ILE A 66 -3.94 -4.17 15.84
N ALA A 67 -4.87 -4.65 16.65
CA ALA A 67 -5.84 -3.81 17.36
C ALA A 67 -5.16 -2.85 18.35
N ASP A 68 -4.15 -3.32 19.11
CA ASP A 68 -3.36 -2.46 19.99
C ASP A 68 -2.54 -1.44 19.19
N TYR A 69 -1.97 -1.84 18.04
CA TYR A 69 -1.28 -0.92 17.14
C TYR A 69 -2.21 0.19 16.65
N ILE A 70 -3.40 -0.16 16.17
CA ILE A 70 -4.41 0.81 15.72
C ILE A 70 -4.79 1.78 16.87
N THR A 71 -5.00 1.24 18.06
CA THR A 71 -5.26 2.07 19.26
C THR A 71 -4.11 3.03 19.55
N ASN A 72 -2.85 2.56 19.41
CA ASN A 72 -1.67 3.37 19.67
C ASN A 72 -1.49 4.47 18.62
N LEU A 73 -1.92 4.28 17.36
CA LEU A 73 -1.92 5.33 16.34
C LEU A 73 -2.69 6.57 16.78
N ALA A 74 -3.74 6.42 17.60
CA ALA A 74 -4.52 7.54 18.14
C ALA A 74 -3.70 8.55 18.95
N ASN A 75 -2.51 8.16 19.42
CA ASN A 75 -1.59 9.02 20.16
C ASN A 75 -0.49 9.63 19.28
N THR A 76 -0.56 9.48 17.97
CA THR A 76 0.41 9.99 17.00
C THR A 76 -0.22 11.09 16.12
N GLU A 77 0.59 11.71 15.28
CA GLU A 77 0.11 12.67 14.29
C GLU A 77 -0.83 12.04 13.22
N TYR A 78 -0.82 10.72 13.10
CA TYR A 78 -1.67 9.95 12.19
C TYR A 78 -3.05 9.62 12.76
N GLY A 79 -3.32 9.95 14.02
CA GLY A 79 -4.52 9.54 14.75
C GLY A 79 -5.42 10.68 15.18
N VAL A 80 -5.83 11.57 14.27
CA VAL A 80 -6.66 12.75 14.60
C VAL A 80 -8.01 12.37 15.19
N ASP A 81 -8.59 11.24 14.81
CA ASP A 81 -9.86 10.72 15.32
C ASP A 81 -9.64 9.45 16.14
N ALA A 82 -9.32 9.64 17.42
CA ALA A 82 -9.08 8.55 18.36
C ALA A 82 -10.33 7.66 18.55
N ASP A 83 -11.53 8.22 18.47
CA ASP A 83 -12.77 7.45 18.63
C ASP A 83 -12.97 6.49 17.46
N PHE A 84 -12.61 6.92 16.24
CA PHE A 84 -12.62 6.06 15.05
C PHE A 84 -11.64 4.89 15.18
N LEU A 85 -10.39 5.17 15.55
CA LEU A 85 -9.37 4.13 15.69
C LEU A 85 -9.71 3.14 16.80
N ASN A 86 -10.18 3.62 17.94
CA ASN A 86 -10.65 2.76 19.04
C ASN A 86 -11.86 1.91 18.63
N PHE A 87 -12.77 2.47 17.82
CA PHE A 87 -13.89 1.71 17.27
C PHE A 87 -13.38 0.59 16.36
N VAL A 88 -12.46 0.88 15.43
CA VAL A 88 -11.88 -0.15 14.54
C VAL A 88 -11.21 -1.26 15.35
N ALA A 89 -10.39 -0.91 16.35
CA ALA A 89 -9.68 -1.87 17.18
C ALA A 89 -10.61 -2.83 17.95
N SER A 90 -11.85 -2.41 18.25
CA SER A 90 -12.83 -3.19 19.01
C SER A 90 -14.10 -3.56 18.22
N MET A 91 -14.08 -3.38 16.89
CA MET A 91 -15.30 -3.49 16.06
C MET A 91 -15.94 -4.88 16.06
N ASP A 92 -15.20 -5.93 16.36
CA ASP A 92 -15.71 -7.30 16.42
C ASP A 92 -16.64 -7.51 17.64
N GLU A 93 -16.55 -6.66 18.66
CA GLU A 93 -17.38 -6.65 19.85
C GLU A 93 -18.62 -5.75 19.72
N ARG A 94 -18.83 -5.10 18.53
CA ARG A 94 -19.91 -4.15 18.33
C ARG A 94 -21.31 -4.79 18.44
N ALA A 95 -22.25 -4.03 18.97
CA ALA A 95 -23.64 -4.45 19.00
C ALA A 95 -24.25 -4.50 17.59
N ILE A 96 -25.00 -5.54 17.29
CA ILE A 96 -25.76 -5.67 16.04
C ILE A 96 -27.15 -5.08 16.26
N GLY A 97 -27.52 -4.12 15.40
CA GLY A 97 -28.86 -3.51 15.38
C GLY A 97 -29.91 -4.38 14.66
N LYS A 98 -30.81 -3.76 13.91
CA LYS A 98 -31.75 -4.49 13.05
C LYS A 98 -31.00 -5.25 11.96
N ILE A 99 -31.42 -6.49 11.73
CA ILE A 99 -30.86 -7.32 10.65
C ILE A 99 -31.79 -7.26 9.44
N ILE A 100 -31.19 -7.05 8.26
CA ILE A 100 -31.84 -7.10 6.96
C ILE A 100 -31.11 -8.18 6.16
N TYR A 101 -31.85 -9.04 5.47
CA TYR A 101 -31.27 -10.12 4.67
C TYR A 101 -31.41 -9.84 3.19
N ALA A 102 -30.30 -9.98 2.46
CA ALA A 102 -30.26 -10.00 1.01
C ALA A 102 -29.95 -11.40 0.49
N SER A 103 -30.43 -11.75 -0.70
CA SER A 103 -29.97 -12.96 -1.39
C SER A 103 -29.86 -12.73 -2.90
N PRO A 104 -29.05 -13.57 -3.63
CA PRO A 104 -28.89 -13.42 -5.07
C PRO A 104 -30.19 -13.53 -5.86
N VAL A 105 -31.18 -14.21 -5.30
CA VAL A 105 -32.52 -14.42 -5.88
C VAL A 105 -33.62 -13.77 -5.06
N GLY A 106 -33.26 -12.92 -4.10
CA GLY A 106 -34.20 -12.22 -3.23
C GLY A 106 -35.10 -11.29 -4.02
N ASN A 107 -36.35 -11.20 -3.61
CA ASN A 107 -37.34 -10.27 -4.12
C ASN A 107 -38.36 -9.89 -3.04
N GLY A 108 -38.03 -10.15 -1.77
CA GLY A 108 -38.87 -10.00 -0.61
C GLY A 108 -38.57 -8.77 0.24
N GLU A 109 -39.02 -8.83 1.49
CA GLU A 109 -39.02 -7.69 2.43
C GLU A 109 -37.78 -7.61 3.32
N GLY A 110 -36.71 -8.38 3.02
CA GLY A 110 -35.45 -8.36 3.77
C GLY A 110 -35.47 -9.13 5.09
N THR A 111 -36.39 -10.09 5.25
CA THR A 111 -36.36 -11.03 6.37
C THR A 111 -35.54 -12.28 6.03
N PHE A 112 -35.23 -13.12 7.04
CA PHE A 112 -34.47 -14.35 6.80
C PHE A 112 -35.19 -15.31 5.82
N ASP A 113 -36.50 -15.46 5.96
CA ASP A 113 -37.34 -16.34 5.13
C ASP A 113 -37.79 -15.68 3.81
N ASP A 114 -37.68 -14.35 3.72
CA ASP A 114 -38.09 -13.55 2.56
C ASP A 114 -37.05 -12.44 2.29
N PRO A 115 -35.84 -12.82 1.84
CA PRO A 115 -34.74 -11.87 1.64
C PRO A 115 -34.99 -10.93 0.46
N ALA A 116 -34.50 -9.71 0.57
CA ALA A 116 -34.59 -8.68 -0.45
C ALA A 116 -33.50 -8.84 -1.53
N PRO A 117 -33.62 -8.16 -2.71
CA PRO A 117 -32.47 -7.87 -3.55
C PRO A 117 -31.40 -7.08 -2.78
N LEU A 118 -30.13 -7.18 -3.19
CA LEU A 118 -29.03 -6.52 -2.47
C LEU A 118 -29.22 -4.99 -2.38
N GLU A 119 -29.53 -4.33 -3.48
CA GLU A 119 -29.73 -2.89 -3.55
C GLU A 119 -30.87 -2.44 -2.63
N ASP A 120 -32.03 -3.12 -2.71
CA ASP A 120 -33.17 -2.83 -1.83
C ASP A 120 -32.84 -3.05 -0.34
N ALA A 121 -32.07 -4.09 -0.02
CA ALA A 121 -31.65 -4.37 1.36
C ALA A 121 -30.73 -3.25 1.90
N ILE A 122 -29.81 -2.76 1.06
CA ILE A 122 -28.96 -1.61 1.41
C ILE A 122 -29.82 -0.35 1.58
N ASP A 123 -30.80 -0.14 0.71
CA ASP A 123 -31.70 1.00 0.79
C ASP A 123 -32.57 1.01 2.05
N MET A 124 -32.99 -0.14 2.51
CA MET A 124 -33.73 -0.28 3.77
C MET A 124 -32.89 0.06 5.00
N ALA A 125 -31.55 -0.08 4.93
CA ALA A 125 -30.66 0.04 6.08
C ALA A 125 -30.58 1.48 6.61
N LYS A 126 -30.57 1.60 7.92
CA LYS A 126 -30.40 2.83 8.70
C LYS A 126 -29.19 2.69 9.63
N ALA A 127 -28.80 3.81 10.23
CA ALA A 127 -27.71 3.82 11.21
C ALA A 127 -27.86 2.70 12.25
N GLY A 128 -26.84 1.85 12.37
CA GLY A 128 -26.75 0.69 13.27
C GLY A 128 -27.29 -0.62 12.69
N ASP A 129 -27.93 -0.62 11.53
CA ASP A 129 -28.47 -1.83 10.91
C ASP A 129 -27.34 -2.66 10.23
N THR A 130 -27.58 -3.97 10.15
CA THR A 130 -26.69 -4.90 9.44
C THR A 130 -27.44 -5.54 8.28
N VAL A 131 -26.90 -5.41 7.08
CA VAL A 131 -27.33 -6.13 5.88
C VAL A 131 -26.49 -7.40 5.76
N TYR A 132 -27.11 -8.56 6.01
CA TYR A 132 -26.50 -9.85 5.76
C TYR A 132 -26.79 -10.36 4.35
N LEU A 133 -25.73 -10.60 3.62
CA LEU A 133 -25.77 -11.24 2.30
C LEU A 133 -25.74 -12.75 2.47
N ARG A 134 -26.81 -13.43 2.07
CA ARG A 134 -26.85 -14.89 2.02
C ARG A 134 -25.88 -15.40 0.96
N GLY A 135 -25.33 -16.58 1.17
CA GLY A 135 -24.34 -17.16 0.26
C GLY A 135 -24.86 -17.34 -1.18
N GLY A 136 -23.95 -17.17 -2.12
CA GLY A 136 -24.18 -17.31 -3.55
C GLY A 136 -23.65 -16.14 -4.38
N GLU A 137 -23.87 -16.20 -5.70
CA GLU A 137 -23.37 -15.21 -6.64
C GLU A 137 -24.37 -14.08 -6.85
N TYR A 138 -23.97 -12.87 -6.50
CA TYR A 138 -24.68 -11.63 -6.78
C TYR A 138 -24.17 -11.04 -8.09
N VAL A 139 -24.93 -11.23 -9.17
CA VAL A 139 -24.54 -10.79 -10.51
C VAL A 139 -24.95 -9.35 -10.74
N PHE A 140 -24.01 -8.43 -10.64
CA PHE A 140 -24.22 -7.00 -10.86
C PHE A 140 -24.52 -6.70 -12.32
N LYS A 141 -25.52 -5.85 -12.56
CA LYS A 141 -25.87 -5.31 -13.87
C LYS A 141 -25.40 -3.88 -14.04
N GLU A 142 -25.33 -3.17 -12.96
CA GLU A 142 -24.93 -1.77 -12.83
C GLU A 142 -24.35 -1.54 -11.44
N ALA A 143 -23.65 -0.42 -11.23
CA ALA A 143 -23.10 -0.05 -9.93
C ALA A 143 -24.19 0.18 -8.89
N ILE A 144 -23.94 -0.24 -7.67
CA ILE A 144 -24.74 0.18 -6.52
C ILE A 144 -24.11 1.44 -5.93
N TRP A 145 -24.86 2.53 -5.96
CA TRP A 145 -24.44 3.81 -5.37
C TRP A 145 -24.89 3.91 -3.92
N ILE A 146 -23.93 4.17 -3.05
CA ILE A 146 -24.13 4.25 -1.61
C ILE A 146 -24.32 5.72 -1.21
N ASP A 147 -25.51 6.09 -0.78
CA ASP A 147 -25.87 7.42 -0.25
C ASP A 147 -26.11 7.40 1.26
N LYS A 148 -25.63 6.37 1.96
CA LYS A 148 -25.96 6.07 3.35
C LYS A 148 -25.10 6.83 4.35
N LYS A 149 -25.71 7.14 5.51
CA LYS A 149 -25.04 7.80 6.64
C LYS A 149 -25.41 7.10 7.94
N GLY A 150 -24.41 6.41 8.51
CA GLY A 150 -24.45 5.97 9.90
C GLY A 150 -24.07 7.11 10.86
N ASN A 151 -23.56 6.76 12.02
CA ASN A 151 -22.91 7.69 12.94
C ASN A 151 -21.88 6.98 13.81
N ALA A 152 -21.08 7.69 14.58
CA ALA A 152 -19.97 7.15 15.36
C ALA A 152 -20.33 5.96 16.28
N ASN A 153 -21.58 5.89 16.75
CA ASN A 153 -22.04 4.79 17.63
C ASN A 153 -22.90 3.77 16.90
N ALA A 154 -23.17 3.96 15.60
CA ALA A 154 -24.13 3.17 14.84
C ALA A 154 -23.76 3.11 13.35
N TYR A 155 -22.71 2.34 13.03
CA TYR A 155 -22.31 2.07 11.65
C TYR A 155 -23.38 1.22 10.94
N ILE A 156 -23.55 1.45 9.64
CA ILE A 156 -24.30 0.54 8.77
C ILE A 156 -23.30 -0.54 8.31
N THR A 157 -23.65 -1.80 8.49
CA THR A 157 -22.76 -2.91 8.12
C THR A 157 -23.36 -3.70 6.96
N ILE A 158 -22.55 -3.96 5.92
CA ILE A 158 -22.87 -4.83 4.79
C ILE A 158 -21.87 -5.98 4.80
N LYS A 159 -22.33 -7.22 4.99
CA LYS A 159 -21.42 -8.36 5.13
C LYS A 159 -22.08 -9.71 4.79
N SER A 160 -21.24 -10.71 4.50
CA SER A 160 -21.73 -12.08 4.36
C SER A 160 -22.42 -12.60 5.63
N TYR A 161 -23.44 -13.43 5.45
CA TYR A 161 -24.06 -14.13 6.55
C TYR A 161 -23.06 -15.14 7.16
N PRO A 162 -22.95 -15.25 8.49
CA PRO A 162 -21.97 -16.12 9.13
C PRO A 162 -22.00 -17.56 8.60
N GLY A 163 -20.85 -18.05 8.16
CA GLY A 163 -20.69 -19.38 7.58
C GLY A 163 -21.17 -19.52 6.12
N GLU A 164 -21.60 -18.44 5.48
CA GLU A 164 -21.93 -18.38 4.06
C GLU A 164 -20.99 -17.41 3.34
N LYS A 165 -20.75 -17.61 2.05
CA LYS A 165 -19.90 -16.76 1.23
C LYS A 165 -20.75 -16.01 0.19
N ALA A 166 -20.79 -14.70 0.27
CA ALA A 166 -21.37 -13.84 -0.74
C ALA A 166 -20.32 -13.46 -1.78
N ILE A 167 -20.56 -13.78 -3.03
CA ILE A 167 -19.67 -13.53 -4.16
C ILE A 167 -20.32 -12.49 -5.06
N LEU A 168 -19.68 -11.34 -5.19
CA LEU A 168 -20.15 -10.23 -6.00
C LEU A 168 -19.41 -10.27 -7.34
N THR A 169 -20.13 -10.46 -8.41
CA THR A 169 -19.55 -10.67 -9.75
C THR A 169 -20.39 -9.97 -10.82
N THR A 170 -19.95 -10.05 -12.05
CA THR A 170 -20.67 -9.55 -13.22
C THR A 170 -20.44 -10.41 -14.44
N THR A 171 -21.09 -10.09 -15.54
CA THR A 171 -20.89 -10.76 -16.82
C THR A 171 -20.39 -9.78 -17.88
N PRO A 172 -19.67 -10.25 -18.92
CA PRO A 172 -19.24 -9.37 -20.02
C PRO A 172 -20.43 -8.65 -20.70
N GLU A 173 -21.60 -9.29 -20.73
CA GLU A 173 -22.81 -8.67 -21.28
C GLU A 173 -23.31 -7.49 -20.42
N ASN A 174 -23.28 -7.63 -19.10
CA ASN A 174 -23.67 -6.56 -18.19
C ASN A 174 -22.68 -5.40 -18.25
N VAL A 175 -21.38 -5.67 -18.20
CA VAL A 175 -20.32 -4.67 -18.34
C VAL A 175 -20.49 -3.87 -19.62
N SER A 176 -20.68 -4.52 -20.76
CA SER A 176 -20.81 -3.83 -22.06
C SER A 176 -22.06 -2.96 -22.21
N LYS A 177 -23.05 -3.13 -21.33
CA LYS A 177 -24.30 -2.35 -21.32
C LYS A 177 -24.32 -1.24 -20.30
N TYR A 178 -23.44 -1.31 -19.30
CA TYR A 178 -23.48 -0.41 -18.14
C TYR A 178 -23.15 1.03 -18.51
N ASP A 179 -22.01 1.26 -19.17
CA ASP A 179 -21.59 2.59 -19.59
C ASP A 179 -20.97 2.58 -21.00
N GLU A 180 -21.48 3.47 -21.86
CA GLU A 180 -20.92 3.71 -23.20
C GLU A 180 -19.48 4.26 -23.16
N ASN A 181 -19.06 4.89 -22.04
CA ASN A 181 -17.71 5.40 -21.83
C ASN A 181 -16.73 4.31 -21.40
N GLY A 182 -17.23 3.15 -20.95
CA GLY A 182 -16.43 2.01 -20.51
C GLY A 182 -15.91 2.15 -19.09
N GLU A 183 -16.75 2.64 -18.18
CA GLU A 183 -16.50 2.62 -16.74
C GLU A 183 -17.42 1.61 -16.07
N TYR A 184 -16.85 0.70 -15.28
CA TYR A 184 -17.60 -0.31 -14.55
C TYR A 184 -17.20 -0.32 -13.07
N LEU A 185 -18.18 -0.05 -12.21
CA LEU A 185 -18.01 -0.07 -10.76
C LEU A 185 -18.94 -1.14 -10.14
N PHE A 186 -18.49 -1.77 -9.05
CA PHE A 186 -19.40 -2.53 -8.19
C PHE A 186 -20.09 -1.60 -7.21
N PHE A 187 -19.33 -0.80 -6.45
CA PHE A 187 -19.87 0.18 -5.51
C PHE A 187 -19.27 1.57 -5.74
N GLY A 188 -20.15 2.54 -5.93
CA GLY A 188 -19.81 3.96 -5.88
C GLY A 188 -20.33 4.58 -4.57
N PHE A 189 -19.68 5.61 -4.07
CA PHE A 189 -20.10 6.32 -2.86
C PHE A 189 -20.43 7.77 -3.17
N ASP A 190 -21.65 8.19 -2.86
CA ASP A 190 -22.08 9.57 -2.99
C ASP A 190 -21.37 10.49 -1.97
N GLU A 191 -21.32 11.78 -2.29
CA GLU A 191 -20.72 12.81 -1.44
C GLU A 191 -21.26 12.76 0.00
N GLY A 192 -20.34 12.59 0.96
CA GLY A 192 -20.63 12.55 2.39
C GLY A 192 -21.27 11.25 2.89
N SER A 193 -21.23 10.16 2.12
CA SER A 193 -21.50 8.81 2.65
C SER A 193 -20.54 8.50 3.79
N SER A 194 -21.05 7.98 4.92
CA SER A 194 -20.25 7.91 6.13
C SER A 194 -20.71 6.87 7.14
N TYR A 195 -19.75 6.39 7.95
CA TYR A 195 -19.99 5.41 9.00
C TYR A 195 -20.59 4.11 8.44
N ILE A 196 -19.85 3.49 7.49
CA ILE A 196 -20.27 2.28 6.79
C ILE A 196 -19.15 1.25 6.86
N ILE A 197 -19.53 0.00 7.06
CA ILE A 197 -18.62 -1.15 7.08
C ILE A 197 -19.00 -2.12 5.96
N PHE A 198 -18.05 -2.49 5.13
CA PHE A 198 -18.10 -3.65 4.24
C PHE A 198 -17.19 -4.74 4.80
N GLU A 199 -17.70 -5.95 4.96
CA GLU A 199 -16.96 -7.02 5.63
C GLU A 199 -17.27 -8.41 5.05
N ASP A 200 -16.26 -9.29 5.01
CA ASP A 200 -16.40 -10.71 4.65
C ASP A 200 -17.01 -10.93 3.25
N LEU A 201 -16.51 -10.26 2.21
CA LEU A 201 -17.03 -10.33 0.84
C LEU A 201 -15.97 -10.83 -0.13
N GLU A 202 -16.44 -11.37 -1.28
CA GLU A 202 -15.61 -11.61 -2.45
C GLU A 202 -16.14 -10.81 -3.64
N ILE A 203 -15.25 -10.12 -4.38
CA ILE A 203 -15.59 -9.31 -5.55
C ILE A 203 -14.66 -9.65 -6.70
N HIS A 204 -15.20 -10.04 -7.86
CA HIS A 204 -14.36 -10.41 -9.00
C HIS A 204 -15.05 -10.32 -10.37
N GLY A 205 -14.23 -10.42 -11.43
CA GLY A 205 -14.68 -10.82 -12.76
C GLY A 205 -15.08 -9.67 -13.70
N ALA A 206 -14.77 -8.41 -13.38
CA ALA A 206 -15.05 -7.29 -14.29
C ALA A 206 -13.89 -6.98 -15.23
N THR A 207 -14.21 -6.67 -16.48
CA THR A 207 -13.23 -6.23 -17.50
C THR A 207 -13.83 -5.13 -18.35
N ASP A 208 -13.30 -3.91 -18.25
CA ASP A 208 -13.69 -2.76 -19.09
C ASP A 208 -12.49 -1.78 -19.22
N LYS A 209 -12.71 -0.58 -19.75
CA LYS A 209 -11.69 0.48 -19.80
C LYS A 209 -11.29 0.90 -18.38
N TYR A 210 -12.26 1.30 -17.59
CA TYR A 210 -12.08 1.64 -16.18
C TYR A 210 -12.89 0.69 -15.32
N VAL A 211 -12.25 0.10 -14.32
CA VAL A 211 -12.89 -0.86 -13.42
C VAL A 211 -12.53 -0.53 -11.98
N ALA A 212 -13.52 -0.50 -11.09
CA ALA A 212 -13.23 -0.48 -9.66
C ALA A 212 -14.21 -1.35 -8.87
N ALA A 213 -13.72 -2.02 -7.81
CA ALA A 213 -14.63 -2.68 -6.87
C ALA A 213 -15.32 -1.66 -5.97
N PHE A 214 -14.55 -0.74 -5.39
CA PHE A 214 -15.07 0.36 -4.59
C PHE A 214 -14.47 1.69 -5.06
N ALA A 215 -15.32 2.70 -5.29
CA ALA A 215 -14.87 4.02 -5.72
C ALA A 215 -15.56 5.14 -4.96
N CYS A 216 -14.77 6.06 -4.44
CA CYS A 216 -15.20 7.35 -3.90
C CYS A 216 -14.67 8.46 -4.78
N TYR A 217 -15.55 9.30 -5.28
CA TYR A 217 -15.20 10.51 -6.00
C TYR A 217 -15.71 11.74 -5.22
N ASP A 218 -15.34 12.94 -5.70
CA ASP A 218 -15.77 14.19 -5.09
C ASP A 218 -15.08 14.50 -3.74
N GLY A 219 -15.64 14.05 -2.63
CA GLY A 219 -15.14 14.31 -1.29
C GLY A 219 -16.21 14.26 -0.21
N GLY A 220 -15.78 14.35 1.05
CA GLY A 220 -16.65 14.31 2.22
C GLY A 220 -17.10 12.91 2.64
N GLN A 221 -16.74 11.86 1.88
CA GLN A 221 -16.90 10.48 2.37
C GLN A 221 -15.94 10.27 3.55
N ASN A 222 -16.44 9.62 4.60
CA ASN A 222 -15.65 9.45 5.80
C ASN A 222 -16.10 8.27 6.66
N HIS A 223 -15.21 7.78 7.52
CA HIS A 223 -15.48 6.67 8.43
C HIS A 223 -16.00 5.43 7.69
N LEU A 224 -15.33 5.08 6.59
CA LEU A 224 -15.61 3.87 5.83
C LEU A 224 -14.60 2.80 6.22
N ILE A 225 -15.07 1.61 6.49
CA ILE A 225 -14.25 0.46 6.88
C ILE A 225 -14.48 -0.68 5.89
N PHE A 226 -13.41 -1.21 5.34
CA PHE A 226 -13.41 -2.37 4.45
C PHE A 226 -12.54 -3.45 5.10
N LYS A 227 -13.15 -4.56 5.48
CA LYS A 227 -12.49 -5.63 6.26
C LYS A 227 -12.73 -7.00 5.67
N ASN A 228 -11.69 -7.83 5.59
CA ASN A 228 -11.78 -9.22 5.13
C ASN A 228 -12.43 -9.36 3.74
N ILE A 229 -12.03 -8.54 2.78
CA ILE A 229 -12.60 -8.56 1.43
C ILE A 229 -11.57 -9.12 0.46
N ASP A 230 -11.97 -10.14 -0.30
CA ASP A 230 -11.20 -10.67 -1.42
C ASP A 230 -11.60 -9.94 -2.71
N ILE A 231 -10.66 -9.24 -3.37
CA ILE A 231 -10.89 -8.54 -4.63
C ILE A 231 -9.89 -9.05 -5.67
N HIS A 232 -10.39 -9.65 -6.75
CA HIS A 232 -9.52 -10.26 -7.73
C HIS A 232 -10.12 -10.34 -9.15
N ASP A 233 -9.28 -10.66 -10.13
CA ASP A 233 -9.69 -10.82 -11.53
C ASP A 233 -10.44 -9.60 -12.09
N LEU A 234 -10.04 -8.39 -11.67
CA LEU A 234 -10.47 -7.14 -12.29
C LEU A 234 -9.44 -6.69 -13.31
N ARG A 235 -9.89 -6.21 -14.46
CA ARG A 235 -8.98 -5.92 -15.57
C ARG A 235 -9.38 -4.67 -16.35
N THR A 236 -8.41 -3.80 -16.61
CA THR A 236 -8.55 -2.82 -17.68
C THR A 236 -8.31 -3.46 -19.05
N THR A 237 -8.95 -2.92 -20.09
CA THR A 237 -8.80 -3.42 -21.46
C THR A 237 -7.54 -2.91 -22.16
N LYS A 238 -6.92 -1.85 -21.65
CA LYS A 238 -5.71 -1.24 -22.20
C LYS A 238 -4.92 -0.51 -21.14
N THR A 239 -3.62 -0.37 -21.39
CA THR A 239 -2.66 0.28 -20.48
C THR A 239 -3.00 1.73 -20.12
N GLU A 240 -3.54 2.49 -21.07
CA GLU A 240 -3.91 3.89 -20.88
C GLU A 240 -5.17 4.13 -20.03
N TYR A 241 -5.85 3.07 -19.64
CA TYR A 241 -7.00 3.11 -18.76
C TYR A 241 -6.65 2.59 -17.36
N GLY A 242 -7.61 2.49 -16.45
CA GLY A 242 -7.38 2.15 -15.05
C GLY A 242 -8.22 1.00 -14.52
N CYS A 243 -7.64 0.27 -13.57
CA CYS A 243 -8.35 -0.71 -12.76
C CYS A 243 -7.89 -0.60 -11.32
N ASN A 244 -8.84 -0.57 -10.37
CA ASN A 244 -8.54 -0.46 -8.95
C ASN A 244 -9.38 -1.49 -8.15
N ALA A 245 -8.83 -2.06 -7.10
CA ALA A 245 -9.64 -2.69 -6.07
C ALA A 245 -10.35 -1.61 -5.22
N PHE A 246 -9.57 -0.60 -4.79
CA PHE A 246 -10.08 0.53 -4.03
C PHE A 246 -9.57 1.84 -4.64
N LEU A 247 -10.50 2.75 -4.96
CA LEU A 247 -10.20 4.08 -5.50
C LEU A 247 -10.85 5.16 -4.64
N PHE A 248 -10.03 6.04 -4.04
CA PHE A 248 -10.48 7.20 -3.29
C PHE A 248 -9.88 8.45 -3.92
N MET A 249 -10.71 9.27 -4.57
CA MET A 249 -10.28 10.46 -5.28
C MET A 249 -10.94 11.71 -4.69
N GLY A 250 -10.20 12.44 -3.87
CA GLY A 250 -10.65 13.65 -3.19
C GLY A 250 -10.55 14.88 -4.08
N GLU A 251 -11.61 15.23 -4.80
CA GLU A 251 -11.62 16.31 -5.80
C GLU A 251 -12.05 17.66 -5.21
N LYS A 252 -12.72 17.64 -4.07
CA LYS A 252 -13.32 18.83 -3.45
C LYS A 252 -12.58 19.28 -2.20
N LYS A 253 -13.00 20.43 -1.68
CA LYS A 253 -12.45 21.01 -0.45
C LYS A 253 -12.70 20.14 0.78
N ASN A 254 -13.84 19.45 0.86
CA ASN A 254 -14.11 18.51 1.94
C ASN A 254 -13.33 17.22 1.68
N PRO A 255 -12.43 16.82 2.55
CA PRO A 255 -11.59 15.65 2.28
C PRO A 255 -12.39 14.34 2.33
N ILE A 256 -11.85 13.32 1.66
CA ILE A 256 -12.12 11.93 1.99
C ILE A 256 -11.23 11.60 3.19
N ASN A 257 -11.80 11.14 4.31
CA ASN A 257 -11.01 10.91 5.51
C ASN A 257 -11.51 9.75 6.37
N ASN A 258 -10.66 9.32 7.29
CA ASN A 258 -10.95 8.20 8.20
C ASN A 258 -11.44 6.97 7.43
N ILE A 259 -10.67 6.55 6.44
CA ILE A 259 -10.90 5.34 5.66
C ILE A 259 -9.98 4.24 6.20
N MET A 260 -10.53 3.08 6.51
CA MET A 260 -9.78 1.92 6.98
C MET A 260 -9.92 0.76 6.01
N LEU A 261 -8.80 0.32 5.42
CA LEU A 261 -8.69 -0.94 4.70
C LEU A 261 -7.89 -1.91 5.58
N ILE A 262 -8.53 -2.96 6.07
CA ILE A 262 -7.90 -3.88 7.01
C ILE A 262 -8.16 -5.34 6.65
N ASN A 263 -7.08 -6.14 6.62
CA ASN A 263 -7.12 -7.58 6.34
C ASN A 263 -7.86 -7.92 5.03
N ASN A 264 -7.66 -7.12 3.97
CA ASN A 264 -8.19 -7.39 2.64
C ASN A 264 -7.13 -8.06 1.76
N ARG A 265 -7.57 -8.79 0.73
CA ARG A 265 -6.69 -9.35 -0.29
C ARG A 265 -7.06 -8.77 -1.66
N CYS A 266 -6.08 -8.17 -2.34
CA CYS A 266 -6.24 -7.61 -3.68
C CYS A 266 -5.24 -8.30 -4.61
N TYR A 267 -5.72 -9.09 -5.58
CA TYR A 267 -4.80 -9.89 -6.37
C TYR A 267 -5.27 -10.20 -7.80
N ASN A 268 -4.33 -10.58 -8.65
CA ASN A 268 -4.57 -10.90 -10.07
C ASN A 268 -5.30 -9.76 -10.80
N LEU A 269 -4.78 -8.53 -10.63
CA LEU A 269 -5.36 -7.32 -11.20
C LEU A 269 -4.56 -6.85 -12.42
N THR A 270 -5.25 -6.51 -13.51
CA THR A 270 -4.64 -5.83 -14.66
C THR A 270 -4.94 -4.35 -14.58
N LEU A 271 -4.01 -3.58 -14.03
CA LEU A 271 -4.25 -2.22 -13.56
C LEU A 271 -4.16 -1.15 -14.66
N GLY A 272 -3.42 -1.39 -15.76
CA GLY A 272 -3.03 -0.30 -16.66
C GLY A 272 -2.05 0.64 -15.95
N TYR A 273 -2.21 1.94 -16.09
CA TYR A 273 -1.42 2.94 -15.34
C TYR A 273 -2.04 3.29 -13.96
N SER A 274 -2.99 2.51 -13.47
CA SER A 274 -3.57 2.67 -12.12
C SER A 274 -2.91 1.77 -11.09
N GLU A 275 -3.38 1.86 -9.86
CA GLU A 275 -2.91 1.18 -8.66
C GLU A 275 -3.99 0.25 -8.12
N ALA A 276 -3.60 -0.82 -7.42
CA ALA A 276 -4.60 -1.72 -6.82
C ALA A 276 -5.39 -1.01 -5.70
N ILE A 277 -4.69 -0.25 -4.85
CA ILE A 277 -5.27 0.60 -3.80
C ILE A 277 -4.76 2.02 -4.01
N SER A 278 -5.65 2.97 -4.28
CA SER A 278 -5.29 4.36 -4.58
C SER A 278 -6.04 5.34 -3.69
N PHE A 279 -5.28 6.24 -3.06
CA PHE A 279 -5.78 7.45 -2.42
C PHE A 279 -5.19 8.65 -3.16
N ALA A 280 -6.02 9.47 -3.78
CA ALA A 280 -5.58 10.56 -4.65
C ALA A 280 -6.17 11.91 -4.26
N GLY A 281 -5.41 12.98 -4.40
CA GLY A 281 -5.87 14.35 -4.15
C GLY A 281 -6.16 14.61 -2.67
N ASN A 282 -7.32 15.18 -2.36
CA ASN A 282 -7.68 15.59 -0.99
C ASN A 282 -8.16 14.41 -0.13
N CYS A 283 -7.25 13.46 0.13
CA CYS A 283 -7.46 12.37 1.08
C CYS A 283 -6.59 12.56 2.32
N GLU A 284 -7.13 12.30 3.52
CA GLU A 284 -6.37 12.42 4.76
C GLU A 284 -6.80 11.39 5.81
N TYR A 285 -5.86 10.98 6.66
CA TYR A 285 -6.13 10.00 7.71
C TYR A 285 -6.74 8.71 7.17
N CYS A 286 -6.10 8.16 6.13
CA CYS A 286 -6.48 6.90 5.51
C CYS A 286 -5.48 5.82 5.91
N TYR A 287 -5.97 4.63 6.21
CA TYR A 287 -5.19 3.55 6.81
C TYR A 287 -5.33 2.29 5.95
N VAL A 288 -4.21 1.75 5.53
CA VAL A 288 -4.08 0.47 4.81
C VAL A 288 -3.26 -0.45 5.71
N ILE A 289 -3.93 -1.31 6.49
CA ILE A 289 -3.28 -2.07 7.56
C ILE A 289 -3.58 -3.57 7.40
N ASP A 290 -2.54 -4.41 7.47
CA ASP A 290 -2.66 -5.87 7.46
C ASP A 290 -3.39 -6.40 6.21
N ASN A 291 -3.09 -5.83 5.02
CA ASN A 291 -3.64 -6.30 3.76
C ASN A 291 -2.60 -7.10 2.96
N GLU A 292 -3.07 -7.96 2.08
CA GLU A 292 -2.24 -8.69 1.12
C GLU A 292 -2.55 -8.21 -0.31
N VAL A 293 -1.52 -7.66 -1.00
CA VAL A 293 -1.66 -7.11 -2.37
C VAL A 293 -0.64 -7.78 -3.28
N TYR A 294 -1.10 -8.50 -4.30
CA TYR A 294 -0.16 -9.29 -5.10
C TYR A 294 -0.65 -9.61 -6.52
N ASP A 295 0.29 -10.03 -7.37
CA ASP A 295 0.04 -10.38 -8.76
C ASP A 295 -0.69 -9.26 -9.53
N CYS A 296 -0.22 -8.03 -9.35
CA CYS A 296 -0.76 -6.83 -9.96
C CYS A 296 0.16 -6.29 -11.06
N THR A 297 -0.41 -5.80 -12.16
CA THR A 297 0.38 -5.29 -13.30
C THR A 297 0.74 -3.82 -13.18
N ASN A 298 0.91 -3.29 -12.02
CA ASN A 298 1.44 -1.96 -11.70
C ASN A 298 1.55 -1.82 -10.17
N ILE A 299 1.34 -0.62 -9.63
CA ILE A 299 1.54 -0.26 -8.23
C ILE A 299 0.54 -0.99 -7.31
N GLY A 300 1.03 -1.49 -6.18
CA GLY A 300 0.18 -2.14 -5.19
C GLY A 300 -0.64 -1.15 -4.35
N ILE A 301 0.02 -0.25 -3.63
CA ILE A 301 -0.61 0.77 -2.76
C ILE A 301 -0.03 2.13 -3.09
N ASP A 302 -0.88 3.16 -3.29
CA ASP A 302 -0.43 4.51 -3.59
C ASP A 302 -1.14 5.59 -2.77
N PHE A 303 -0.32 6.57 -2.33
CA PHE A 303 -0.75 7.83 -1.73
C PHE A 303 -0.37 8.98 -2.66
N TYR A 304 -1.30 9.36 -3.54
CA TYR A 304 -1.06 10.22 -4.68
C TYR A 304 -1.48 11.68 -4.46
N GLY A 305 -0.74 12.62 -5.06
CA GLY A 305 -1.04 14.04 -4.96
C GLY A 305 -0.37 14.91 -6.02
N ASN A 306 -0.66 16.20 -5.97
CA ASN A 306 -0.14 17.22 -6.92
C ASN A 306 -0.59 17.06 -8.38
N ALA A 307 -1.47 16.13 -8.70
CA ALA A 307 -1.92 15.83 -10.06
C ALA A 307 -3.17 16.63 -10.49
N LYS A 308 -3.55 17.63 -9.72
CA LYS A 308 -4.73 18.48 -9.97
C LYS A 308 -6.07 17.76 -9.89
N TYR A 309 -6.13 16.71 -9.10
CA TYR A 309 -7.41 16.07 -8.76
C TYR A 309 -8.25 16.98 -7.89
N CYS A 310 -7.68 17.55 -6.82
CA CYS A 310 -8.40 18.51 -6.01
C CYS A 310 -8.41 19.89 -6.67
N SER A 311 -9.58 20.53 -6.69
CA SER A 311 -9.74 21.89 -7.21
C SER A 311 -9.03 22.96 -6.38
N VAL A 312 -8.56 22.61 -5.16
CA VAL A 312 -7.82 23.49 -4.25
C VAL A 312 -6.38 22.98 -4.17
N GLU A 313 -5.45 23.68 -4.80
CA GLU A 313 -4.05 23.27 -4.95
C GLU A 313 -3.37 22.86 -3.62
N GLU A 314 -3.61 23.58 -2.53
CA GLU A 314 -3.03 23.29 -1.21
C GLU A 314 -3.54 22.00 -0.55
N LEU A 315 -4.66 21.47 -1.06
CA LEU A 315 -5.30 20.25 -0.59
C LEU A 315 -5.09 19.07 -1.55
N ASP A 316 -4.44 19.30 -2.70
CA ASP A 316 -4.22 18.28 -3.74
C ASP A 316 -3.04 17.35 -3.37
N GLN A 317 -3.03 16.87 -2.15
CA GLN A 317 -2.05 15.92 -1.61
C GLN A 317 -2.71 14.99 -0.61
N THR A 318 -2.50 13.70 -0.79
CA THR A 318 -2.80 12.70 0.23
C THR A 318 -1.88 12.90 1.44
N ARG A 319 -2.43 12.88 2.65
CA ARG A 319 -1.67 13.25 3.85
C ARG A 319 -2.13 12.54 5.12
N TYR A 320 -1.20 12.40 6.07
CA TYR A 320 -1.43 11.70 7.34
C TYR A 320 -1.95 10.27 7.15
N CYS A 321 -1.51 9.61 6.07
CA CYS A 321 -1.93 8.27 5.72
C CYS A 321 -0.90 7.24 6.18
N VAL A 322 -1.37 6.03 6.45
CA VAL A 322 -0.56 4.94 6.99
C VAL A 322 -0.72 3.70 6.12
N ALA A 323 0.39 3.13 5.65
CA ALA A 323 0.45 1.77 5.12
C ALA A 323 1.30 0.93 6.07
N ALA A 324 0.66 0.02 6.83
CA ALA A 324 1.37 -0.72 7.87
C ALA A 324 1.02 -2.20 7.89
N PHE A 325 2.02 -3.04 8.14
CA PHE A 325 1.90 -4.50 8.25
C PHE A 325 1.26 -5.18 7.04
N ASN A 326 1.36 -4.56 5.86
CA ASN A 326 0.88 -5.18 4.64
C ASN A 326 1.94 -6.12 4.06
N THR A 327 1.48 -7.18 3.39
CA THR A 327 2.31 -8.02 2.54
C THR A 327 2.03 -7.66 1.08
N VAL A 328 3.05 -7.13 0.38
CA VAL A 328 2.92 -6.66 -1.01
C VAL A 328 3.96 -7.34 -1.89
N TYR A 329 3.52 -8.05 -2.93
CA TYR A 329 4.47 -8.78 -3.78
C TYR A 329 3.97 -8.99 -5.22
N ASN A 330 4.93 -9.25 -6.12
CA ASN A 330 4.65 -9.45 -7.54
C ASN A 330 3.88 -8.28 -8.19
N CYS A 331 4.05 -7.06 -7.68
CA CYS A 331 3.51 -5.85 -8.29
C CYS A 331 4.55 -5.34 -9.30
N ASN A 332 4.32 -5.63 -10.59
CA ASN A 332 5.29 -5.38 -11.64
C ASN A 332 4.61 -4.87 -12.92
N SER A 333 5.15 -3.78 -13.48
CA SER A 333 4.63 -3.21 -14.72
C SER A 333 5.49 -3.60 -15.93
N PRO A 334 4.90 -4.10 -17.02
CA PRO A 334 5.65 -4.36 -18.26
C PRO A 334 5.82 -3.09 -19.12
N TYR A 335 5.33 -1.93 -18.69
CA TYR A 335 5.25 -0.70 -19.49
C TYR A 335 5.60 0.58 -18.72
N ALA A 336 5.85 0.50 -17.42
CA ALA A 336 6.24 1.63 -16.57
C ALA A 336 7.13 1.16 -15.42
N ASP A 337 7.81 2.08 -14.77
CA ASP A 337 8.39 1.86 -13.47
C ASP A 337 7.26 1.83 -12.43
N CYS A 338 7.34 0.93 -11.45
CA CYS A 338 6.29 0.81 -10.44
C CYS A 338 6.81 0.26 -9.11
N ALA A 339 6.12 0.56 -8.04
CA ALA A 339 6.47 0.13 -6.69
C ALA A 339 5.42 -0.79 -6.06
N GLY A 340 5.84 -1.60 -5.10
CA GLY A 340 4.89 -2.29 -4.22
C GLY A 340 4.06 -1.27 -3.41
N ILE A 341 4.73 -0.29 -2.78
CA ILE A 341 4.09 0.82 -2.07
C ILE A 341 4.69 2.13 -2.57
N TYR A 342 3.85 3.07 -2.97
CA TYR A 342 4.26 4.37 -3.49
C TYR A 342 3.64 5.52 -2.68
N VAL A 343 4.43 6.56 -2.45
CA VAL A 343 3.93 7.88 -2.02
C VAL A 343 4.29 8.86 -3.13
N ASP A 344 3.41 9.05 -4.09
CA ASP A 344 3.59 9.96 -5.21
C ASP A 344 2.89 11.30 -4.97
N GLY A 345 3.62 12.29 -4.59
CA GLY A 345 3.06 13.60 -4.32
C GLY A 345 2.44 13.78 -2.93
N GLY A 346 2.41 12.76 -2.07
CA GLY A 346 1.85 12.80 -0.73
C GLY A 346 2.75 13.52 0.30
N ARG A 347 2.23 13.73 1.51
CA ARG A 347 2.99 14.31 2.64
C ARG A 347 2.54 13.77 3.99
N ASN A 348 3.43 13.80 4.98
CA ASN A 348 3.16 13.29 6.34
C ASN A 348 2.58 11.87 6.31
N CYS A 349 3.20 10.95 5.57
CA CYS A 349 2.76 9.56 5.48
C CYS A 349 3.72 8.61 6.20
N LEU A 350 3.19 7.52 6.72
CA LEU A 350 3.92 6.49 7.43
C LEU A 350 3.83 5.15 6.66
N ILE A 351 4.97 4.57 6.37
CA ILE A 351 5.11 3.23 5.78
C ILE A 351 5.86 2.35 6.79
N GLU A 352 5.15 1.48 7.52
CA GLU A 352 5.72 0.79 8.67
C GLU A 352 5.41 -0.71 8.69
N GLY A 353 6.41 -1.54 8.99
CA GLY A 353 6.20 -2.96 9.25
C GLY A 353 5.74 -3.78 8.04
N ASN A 354 5.90 -3.28 6.81
CA ASN A 354 5.44 -4.00 5.63
C ASN A 354 6.49 -5.02 5.15
N LEU A 355 6.02 -6.16 4.65
CA LEU A 355 6.82 -7.11 3.88
C LEU A 355 6.60 -6.84 2.39
N VAL A 356 7.66 -6.40 1.67
CA VAL A 356 7.54 -6.10 0.24
C VAL A 356 8.60 -6.84 -0.55
N TYR A 357 8.17 -7.68 -1.51
CA TYR A 357 9.09 -8.51 -2.27
C TYR A 357 8.65 -8.79 -3.71
N ASN A 358 9.60 -9.15 -4.57
CA ASN A 358 9.39 -9.43 -5.98
C ASN A 358 8.67 -8.30 -6.75
N CYS A 359 8.81 -7.05 -6.32
CA CYS A 359 8.35 -5.87 -7.04
C CYS A 359 9.49 -5.24 -7.85
N GLN A 360 9.21 -4.32 -8.78
CA GLN A 360 10.27 -3.55 -9.44
C GLN A 360 10.96 -2.65 -8.42
N TYR A 361 10.24 -1.76 -7.78
CA TYR A 361 10.65 -1.05 -6.58
C TYR A 361 9.87 -1.59 -5.38
N GLY A 362 10.54 -1.79 -4.25
CA GLY A 362 9.84 -2.18 -3.03
C GLY A 362 8.95 -1.03 -2.53
N ILE A 363 9.57 0.09 -2.18
CA ILE A 363 8.90 1.34 -1.78
C ILE A 363 9.43 2.49 -2.63
N GLU A 364 8.54 3.37 -3.08
CA GLU A 364 8.92 4.62 -3.73
C GLU A 364 8.35 5.83 -2.98
N ILE A 365 9.18 6.87 -2.83
CA ILE A 365 8.79 8.19 -2.35
C ILE A 365 9.13 9.17 -3.47
N GLY A 366 8.14 9.51 -4.27
CA GLY A 366 8.33 10.25 -5.49
C GLY A 366 7.54 11.55 -5.57
N SER A 367 7.81 12.31 -6.60
CA SER A 367 7.08 13.50 -6.95
C SER A 367 7.09 13.62 -8.47
N GLU A 368 6.18 12.94 -9.13
CA GLU A 368 6.08 12.98 -10.59
C GLU A 368 5.76 14.39 -11.09
N GLU A 369 4.89 15.09 -10.40
CA GLU A 369 4.48 16.44 -10.75
C GLU A 369 5.39 17.50 -10.10
N LEU A 370 5.78 18.52 -10.90
CA LEU A 370 6.56 19.64 -10.40
C LEU A 370 5.70 20.58 -9.56
N ASN A 371 5.76 20.45 -8.25
CA ASN A 371 5.13 21.39 -7.31
C ASN A 371 6.08 21.75 -6.16
N GLU A 372 6.93 22.76 -6.36
CA GLU A 372 7.86 23.23 -5.31
C GLU A 372 7.16 24.02 -4.17
N LYS A 373 5.91 24.42 -4.37
CA LYS A 373 5.12 25.10 -3.33
C LYS A 373 4.54 24.12 -2.31
N TYR A 374 4.15 22.95 -2.79
CA TYR A 374 3.63 21.85 -1.99
C TYR A 374 4.43 20.57 -2.28
N PRO A 375 5.69 20.51 -1.84
CA PRO A 375 6.56 19.37 -2.12
C PRO A 375 6.07 18.11 -1.40
N VAL A 376 6.54 16.96 -1.87
CA VAL A 376 6.48 15.72 -1.08
C VAL A 376 7.38 15.89 0.13
N THR A 377 6.85 15.68 1.33
CA THR A 377 7.61 15.96 2.56
C THR A 377 7.12 15.15 3.75
N ASP A 378 8.02 14.97 4.72
CA ASP A 378 7.71 14.36 6.01
C ASP A 378 7.17 12.93 5.88
N ILE A 379 7.85 12.11 5.04
CA ILE A 379 7.53 10.70 4.87
C ILE A 379 8.46 9.87 5.75
N THR A 380 7.87 8.94 6.49
CA THR A 380 8.61 7.98 7.33
C THR A 380 8.46 6.57 6.81
N VAL A 381 9.58 5.89 6.57
CA VAL A 381 9.68 4.48 6.17
C VAL A 381 10.46 3.73 7.23
N ARG A 382 9.82 2.87 8.01
CA ARG A 382 10.49 2.20 9.13
C ARG A 382 9.97 0.77 9.37
N ASN A 383 10.79 -0.05 10.00
CA ASN A 383 10.48 -1.44 10.34
C ASN A 383 10.06 -2.33 9.16
N ASN A 384 10.31 -1.93 7.92
CA ASN A 384 9.93 -2.75 6.78
C ASN A 384 10.99 -3.81 6.48
N ILE A 385 10.56 -4.97 6.02
CA ILE A 385 11.41 -5.98 5.41
C ILE A 385 11.19 -5.92 3.90
N LEU A 386 12.27 -5.66 3.17
CA LEU A 386 12.27 -5.45 1.73
C LEU A 386 13.26 -6.43 1.10
N THR A 387 12.74 -7.39 0.32
CA THR A 387 13.57 -8.48 -0.21
C THR A 387 13.21 -8.84 -1.66
N GLN A 388 14.20 -9.33 -2.41
CA GLN A 388 14.03 -9.85 -3.77
C GLN A 388 13.38 -8.86 -4.77
N ASN A 389 13.44 -7.56 -4.50
CA ASN A 389 12.98 -6.55 -5.44
C ASN A 389 13.96 -6.43 -6.62
N THR A 390 13.44 -6.16 -7.84
CA THR A 390 14.17 -6.47 -9.06
C THR A 390 14.92 -5.28 -9.68
N VAL A 391 14.58 -4.05 -9.33
CA VAL A 391 15.24 -2.82 -9.81
C VAL A 391 15.92 -2.10 -8.66
N CYS A 392 15.17 -1.67 -7.65
CA CYS A 392 15.72 -1.21 -6.38
C CYS A 392 14.72 -1.45 -5.24
N THR A 393 15.20 -1.35 -4.02
CA THR A 393 14.39 -1.63 -2.85
C THR A 393 13.62 -0.40 -2.40
N VAL A 394 14.30 0.76 -2.33
CA VAL A 394 13.66 2.05 -2.03
C VAL A 394 14.16 3.11 -3.01
N ARG A 395 13.24 3.75 -3.71
CA ARG A 395 13.52 4.91 -4.55
C ARG A 395 13.03 6.19 -3.85
N ILE A 396 13.88 7.23 -3.81
CA ILE A 396 13.53 8.50 -3.16
C ILE A 396 13.89 9.66 -4.07
N GLY A 397 12.91 10.46 -4.45
CA GLY A 397 13.11 11.71 -5.20
C GLY A 397 12.38 11.75 -6.52
N GLY A 398 12.49 12.90 -7.19
CA GLY A 398 11.90 13.09 -8.50
C GLY A 398 12.70 12.40 -9.61
N TYR A 399 12.04 11.87 -10.60
CA TYR A 399 12.64 11.15 -11.74
C TYR A 399 13.33 12.04 -12.77
N ASP A 400 13.09 13.35 -12.76
CA ASP A 400 13.67 14.31 -13.69
C ASP A 400 14.02 15.63 -12.99
N THR A 401 15.10 16.27 -13.43
CA THR A 401 15.58 17.49 -12.79
C THR A 401 14.73 18.73 -13.04
N LYS A 402 13.86 18.70 -14.05
CA LYS A 402 13.08 19.87 -14.49
C LYS A 402 11.57 19.70 -14.35
N SER A 403 11.07 18.50 -14.60
CA SER A 403 9.63 18.20 -14.67
C SER A 403 9.06 17.60 -13.39
N SER A 404 9.88 16.95 -12.58
CA SER A 404 9.43 16.38 -11.31
C SER A 404 9.70 17.30 -10.10
N GLY A 405 9.01 17.08 -8.99
CA GLY A 405 9.18 17.84 -7.75
C GLY A 405 10.40 17.42 -6.93
N THR A 406 10.64 18.12 -5.83
CA THR A 406 11.68 17.78 -4.84
C THR A 406 11.05 17.06 -3.65
N VAL A 407 11.60 15.90 -3.28
CA VAL A 407 11.21 15.19 -2.06
C VAL A 407 12.01 15.75 -0.88
N LYS A 408 11.34 16.05 0.25
CA LYS A 408 11.96 16.73 1.39
C LYS A 408 11.68 16.01 2.72
N ASN A 409 12.62 16.17 3.67
CA ASN A 409 12.45 15.75 5.07
C ASN A 409 11.92 14.30 5.21
N CYS A 410 12.54 13.33 4.56
CA CYS A 410 12.12 11.94 4.67
C CYS A 410 13.07 11.13 5.55
N PHE A 411 12.52 10.15 6.25
CA PHE A 411 13.21 9.34 7.24
C PHE A 411 13.06 7.85 6.89
N VAL A 412 14.17 7.18 6.66
CA VAL A 412 14.22 5.74 6.37
C VAL A 412 15.04 5.06 7.45
N TYR A 413 14.38 4.39 8.40
CA TYR A 413 15.10 3.85 9.55
C TYR A 413 14.55 2.54 10.09
N ASN A 414 15.42 1.75 10.70
CA ASN A 414 15.11 0.41 11.21
C ASN A 414 14.46 -0.50 10.16
N ASN A 415 14.87 -0.41 8.89
CA ASN A 415 14.46 -1.37 7.87
C ASN A 415 15.54 -2.44 7.67
N THR A 416 15.12 -3.60 7.17
CA THR A 416 16.01 -4.66 6.71
C THR A 416 15.85 -4.83 5.20
N PHE A 417 16.96 -4.63 4.47
CA PHE A 417 17.09 -4.81 3.03
C PHE A 417 17.88 -6.09 2.78
N ALA A 418 17.26 -7.11 2.20
CA ALA A 418 17.90 -8.41 2.05
C ALA A 418 17.66 -9.03 0.67
N ASP A 419 18.70 -9.65 0.10
CA ASP A 419 18.64 -10.45 -1.12
C ASP A 419 17.95 -9.76 -2.32
N ASN A 420 18.05 -8.45 -2.41
CA ASN A 420 17.50 -7.70 -3.54
C ASN A 420 18.32 -7.96 -4.80
N CYS A 421 17.63 -8.02 -5.94
CA CYS A 421 18.21 -8.43 -7.22
C CYS A 421 18.52 -7.24 -8.13
N GLY A 422 18.18 -6.01 -7.72
CA GLY A 422 18.35 -4.79 -8.48
C GLY A 422 19.78 -4.25 -8.50
N ASP A 423 19.97 -3.14 -9.19
CA ASP A 423 21.25 -2.47 -9.31
C ASP A 423 21.68 -1.82 -7.99
N SER A 424 20.70 -1.37 -7.18
CA SER A 424 20.94 -0.74 -5.87
C SER A 424 19.81 -1.04 -4.88
N ASP A 425 20.11 -1.07 -3.58
CA ASP A 425 19.05 -1.13 -2.56
C ASP A 425 18.31 0.20 -2.45
N ILE A 426 19.01 1.32 -2.41
CA ILE A 426 18.40 2.65 -2.34
C ILE A 426 18.93 3.54 -3.48
N ILE A 427 18.00 4.10 -4.26
CA ILE A 427 18.27 5.12 -5.27
C ILE A 427 17.74 6.47 -4.77
N ILE A 428 18.61 7.48 -4.76
CA ILE A 428 18.29 8.84 -4.33
C ILE A 428 18.51 9.80 -5.51
N SER A 429 17.51 10.60 -5.83
CA SER A 429 17.57 11.50 -6.98
C SER A 429 17.40 12.98 -6.59
N LYS A 430 16.23 13.58 -6.71
CA LYS A 430 15.99 15.01 -6.45
C LYS A 430 15.40 15.21 -5.05
N VAL A 431 16.26 15.50 -4.08
CA VAL A 431 15.90 15.51 -2.65
C VAL A 431 16.52 16.66 -1.85
N ASP A 432 15.91 16.97 -0.68
CA ASP A 432 16.45 17.90 0.32
C ASP A 432 16.06 17.46 1.74
N GLY A 433 17.01 16.93 2.50
CA GLY A 433 16.77 16.47 3.87
C GLY A 433 16.32 15.01 3.97
N ILE A 434 17.19 14.05 3.62
CA ILE A 434 16.94 12.62 3.76
C ILE A 434 17.83 12.05 4.85
N VAL A 435 17.24 11.31 5.78
CA VAL A 435 17.93 10.60 6.85
C VAL A 435 17.76 9.09 6.67
N LEU A 436 18.88 8.38 6.59
CA LEU A 436 18.93 6.93 6.67
C LEU A 436 19.58 6.52 7.99
N ALA A 437 18.86 5.81 8.86
CA ALA A 437 19.37 5.47 10.18
C ALA A 437 19.00 4.03 10.60
N ASN A 438 19.91 3.36 11.29
CA ASN A 438 19.64 2.06 11.90
C ASN A 438 19.14 0.98 10.91
N ASN A 439 19.45 1.09 9.63
CA ASN A 439 19.06 0.09 8.63
C ASN A 439 20.12 -1.02 8.52
N ILE A 440 19.68 -2.22 8.12
CA ILE A 440 20.56 -3.35 7.78
C ILE A 440 20.49 -3.58 6.27
N PHE A 441 21.66 -3.60 5.61
CA PHE A 441 21.80 -3.85 4.17
C PHE A 441 22.53 -5.16 3.93
N ILE A 442 21.86 -6.14 3.34
CA ILE A 442 22.40 -7.46 3.00
C ILE A 442 22.19 -7.73 1.52
N GLY A 443 23.26 -7.73 0.75
CA GLY A 443 23.18 -7.95 -0.70
C GLY A 443 24.55 -8.06 -1.33
N ASN A 444 24.60 -8.17 -2.65
CA ASN A 444 25.81 -8.31 -3.45
C ASN A 444 26.03 -7.15 -4.43
N GLY A 445 25.22 -6.09 -4.36
CA GLY A 445 25.25 -4.95 -5.26
C GLY A 445 25.62 -3.64 -4.57
N LEU A 446 25.24 -2.53 -5.22
CA LEU A 446 25.26 -1.22 -4.58
C LEU A 446 24.18 -1.16 -3.51
N TYR A 447 24.50 -0.63 -2.34
CA TYR A 447 23.49 -0.38 -1.31
C TYR A 447 22.80 0.96 -1.50
N ILE A 448 23.57 1.97 -1.91
CA ILE A 448 23.06 3.34 -2.07
C ILE A 448 23.64 3.94 -3.33
N GLU A 449 22.79 4.49 -4.17
CA GLU A 449 23.14 5.24 -5.36
C GLU A 449 22.48 6.61 -5.39
N THR A 450 23.21 7.63 -5.86
CA THR A 450 22.63 8.94 -6.15
C THR A 450 22.67 9.21 -7.66
N GLU A 451 21.51 9.37 -8.27
CA GLU A 451 21.39 9.52 -9.73
C GLU A 451 21.79 10.92 -10.24
N PHE A 452 21.53 11.97 -9.46
CA PHE A 452 21.76 13.34 -9.93
C PHE A 452 22.95 13.99 -9.23
N SER A 453 23.40 15.12 -9.77
CA SER A 453 24.49 15.90 -9.21
C SER A 453 24.08 16.59 -7.89
N ASN A 454 25.09 17.00 -7.09
CA ASN A 454 24.95 17.62 -5.77
C ASN A 454 24.04 18.86 -5.70
N GLN A 455 23.73 19.50 -6.82
CA GLN A 455 22.78 20.61 -6.83
C GLN A 455 21.32 20.19 -6.58
N TYR A 456 20.99 18.92 -6.87
CA TYR A 456 19.64 18.35 -6.72
C TYR A 456 19.51 17.48 -5.47
N ILE A 457 20.64 17.07 -4.88
CA ILE A 457 20.68 16.21 -3.71
C ILE A 457 21.31 16.99 -2.56
N LYS A 458 20.51 17.29 -1.55
CA LYS A 458 20.93 18.13 -0.43
C LYS A 458 20.62 17.48 0.90
N ASN A 459 21.42 17.82 1.90
CA ASN A 459 21.19 17.46 3.29
C ASN A 459 20.92 15.94 3.50
N LEU A 460 21.76 15.09 2.87
CA LEU A 460 21.81 13.66 3.15
C LEU A 460 22.50 13.40 4.49
N GLN A 461 21.93 12.47 5.27
CA GLN A 461 22.50 12.05 6.56
C GLN A 461 22.35 10.55 6.74
N PHE A 462 23.42 9.90 7.26
CA PHE A 462 23.49 8.47 7.46
C PHE A 462 23.99 8.15 8.88
N TYR A 463 23.20 7.43 9.68
CA TYR A 463 23.55 7.14 11.07
C TYR A 463 23.36 5.66 11.41
N ASN A 464 24.39 5.03 11.96
CA ASN A 464 24.29 3.69 12.52
C ASN A 464 23.73 2.62 11.55
N ASN A 465 23.91 2.78 10.23
CA ASN A 465 23.52 1.74 9.29
C ASN A 465 24.60 0.63 9.24
N CYS A 466 24.16 -0.62 9.13
CA CYS A 466 25.00 -1.77 8.94
C CYS A 466 25.03 -2.18 7.47
N PHE A 467 26.21 -2.28 6.88
CA PHE A 467 26.45 -2.76 5.52
C PHE A 467 27.14 -4.12 5.55
N ASN A 468 26.64 -5.08 4.79
CA ASN A 468 27.17 -6.44 4.79
C ASN A 468 28.61 -6.53 4.23
N GLN A 469 29.02 -5.60 3.38
CA GLN A 469 30.36 -5.50 2.80
C GLN A 469 30.74 -4.05 2.51
N ASP A 470 32.04 -3.78 2.42
CA ASP A 470 32.62 -2.43 2.26
C ASP A 470 33.06 -2.11 0.82
N GLU A 471 33.29 -3.13 -0.01
CA GLU A 471 33.89 -2.92 -1.31
C GLU A 471 32.93 -2.20 -2.28
N LYS A 472 33.10 -0.87 -2.38
CA LYS A 472 32.47 -0.01 -3.40
C LYS A 472 30.95 -0.11 -3.48
N SER A 473 30.32 -0.24 -2.31
CA SER A 473 28.88 -0.50 -2.20
C SER A 473 28.04 0.76 -2.10
N ILE A 474 28.66 1.94 -2.15
CA ILE A 474 27.97 3.23 -2.02
C ILE A 474 28.47 4.16 -3.13
N SER A 475 27.56 4.61 -3.99
CA SER A 475 27.83 5.55 -5.08
C SER A 475 27.19 6.91 -4.79
N VAL A 476 28.01 7.90 -4.51
CA VAL A 476 27.54 9.28 -4.32
C VAL A 476 28.10 10.17 -5.43
N TYR A 477 27.22 10.73 -6.25
CA TYR A 477 27.55 11.54 -7.44
C TYR A 477 28.49 10.81 -8.39
N SER A 478 28.20 9.53 -8.67
CA SER A 478 29.04 8.63 -9.49
C SER A 478 30.44 8.39 -8.93
N ASN A 479 30.68 8.70 -7.65
CA ASN A 479 31.90 8.34 -6.94
C ASN A 479 31.59 7.19 -5.99
N GLU A 480 32.21 6.06 -6.20
CA GLU A 480 32.19 4.94 -5.27
C GLU A 480 32.99 5.33 -4.02
N ILE A 481 32.36 5.24 -2.86
CA ILE A 481 32.98 5.57 -1.56
C ILE A 481 32.88 4.40 -0.60
N THR A 482 33.80 4.35 0.35
CA THR A 482 33.77 3.41 1.47
C THR A 482 32.84 3.88 2.58
N VAL A 483 32.49 2.99 3.52
CA VAL A 483 31.69 3.35 4.71
C VAL A 483 32.42 4.36 5.60
N ASP A 484 33.76 4.30 5.67
CA ASP A 484 34.55 5.30 6.39
C ASP A 484 34.46 6.69 5.72
N GLU A 485 34.47 6.75 4.40
CA GLU A 485 34.27 7.99 3.65
C GLU A 485 32.84 8.51 3.80
N LEU A 486 31.83 7.62 3.80
CA LEU A 486 30.44 7.97 4.10
C LEU A 486 30.32 8.64 5.47
N ASN A 487 30.93 8.05 6.52
CA ASN A 487 30.96 8.63 7.86
C ASN A 487 31.59 10.01 7.91
N ASN A 488 32.66 10.22 7.16
CA ASN A 488 33.35 11.50 7.12
C ASN A 488 32.58 12.60 6.38
N LEU A 489 31.75 12.24 5.39
CA LEU A 489 31.10 13.18 4.49
C LEU A 489 29.63 13.44 4.85
N TYR A 490 28.91 12.41 5.31
CA TYR A 490 27.43 12.45 5.39
C TYR A 490 26.84 11.93 6.70
N GLY A 491 27.64 11.41 7.64
CA GLY A 491 27.06 10.86 8.85
C GLY A 491 28.07 10.33 9.86
N THR A 492 27.64 9.47 10.76
CA THR A 492 28.49 8.85 11.80
C THR A 492 28.03 7.45 12.14
N ASN A 493 28.98 6.66 12.63
CA ASN A 493 28.75 5.31 13.18
C ASN A 493 28.13 4.31 12.20
N ASN A 494 28.17 4.56 10.88
CA ASN A 494 27.87 3.52 9.92
C ASN A 494 29.05 2.52 9.93
N PHE A 495 28.75 1.25 9.76
CA PHE A 495 29.77 0.21 9.90
C PHE A 495 29.54 -0.97 8.94
N VAL A 496 30.60 -1.76 8.77
CA VAL A 496 30.56 -2.98 7.96
C VAL A 496 30.57 -4.18 8.88
N TYR A 497 29.62 -5.07 8.69
CA TYR A 497 29.58 -6.36 9.37
C TYR A 497 28.82 -7.38 8.53
N ASN A 498 29.36 -8.59 8.41
CA ASN A 498 28.74 -9.68 7.65
C ASN A 498 27.61 -10.31 8.47
N VAL A 499 26.45 -9.64 8.49
CA VAL A 499 25.23 -10.10 9.17
C VAL A 499 24.65 -11.29 8.43
N THR A 500 24.18 -12.28 9.17
CA THR A 500 23.27 -13.31 8.66
C THR A 500 21.89 -13.16 9.29
N LEU A 501 20.84 -13.40 8.52
CA LEU A 501 19.46 -13.37 8.99
C LEU A 501 18.95 -14.80 9.14
N ASP A 502 18.15 -15.04 10.16
CA ASP A 502 17.38 -16.27 10.26
C ASP A 502 16.11 -16.21 9.38
N SER A 503 15.28 -17.25 9.43
CA SER A 503 14.04 -17.31 8.63
C SER A 503 13.00 -16.26 8.99
N SER A 504 13.13 -15.60 10.15
CA SER A 504 12.31 -14.48 10.58
C SER A 504 12.94 -13.11 10.27
N PHE A 505 13.98 -13.06 9.47
CA PHE A 505 14.76 -11.84 9.19
C PHE A 505 15.41 -11.20 10.43
N ALA A 506 15.50 -11.92 11.53
CA ALA A 506 16.24 -11.46 12.70
C ALA A 506 17.75 -11.62 12.49
N PRO A 507 18.57 -10.59 12.81
CA PRO A 507 20.01 -10.66 12.66
C PRO A 507 20.66 -11.63 13.67
N ASP A 508 21.77 -12.24 13.28
CA ASP A 508 22.55 -13.13 14.14
C ASP A 508 23.34 -12.40 15.25
N THR A 509 23.41 -11.08 15.16
CA THR A 509 24.18 -10.22 16.06
C THR A 509 23.40 -8.93 16.36
N GLU A 510 23.46 -8.48 17.60
CA GLU A 510 22.87 -7.22 18.05
C GLU A 510 23.78 -6.04 17.75
N PHE A 511 23.21 -4.98 17.20
CA PHE A 511 23.89 -3.70 17.01
C PHE A 511 23.06 -2.57 17.59
N ILE A 512 23.64 -1.79 18.48
CA ILE A 512 22.96 -0.63 19.09
C ILE A 512 22.91 0.48 18.05
N GLY A 513 21.70 0.95 17.78
CA GLY A 513 21.41 2.05 16.86
C GLY A 513 21.42 3.43 17.53
N CYS A 514 21.08 4.44 16.74
CA CYS A 514 20.85 5.81 17.19
C CYS A 514 19.47 5.89 17.85
N SER A 515 19.41 6.28 19.10
CA SER A 515 18.17 6.35 19.90
C SER A 515 17.10 7.30 19.33
N ASP A 516 17.50 8.28 18.51
CA ASP A 516 16.58 9.26 17.92
C ASP A 516 15.73 8.65 16.79
N TYR A 517 16.12 7.48 16.30
CA TYR A 517 15.50 6.80 15.16
C TYR A 517 15.16 5.34 15.51
N VAL A 518 14.46 5.10 16.59
CA VAL A 518 14.01 3.76 17.00
C VAL A 518 12.50 3.75 17.19
N PRO A 519 11.77 2.92 16.42
CA PRO A 519 10.36 2.72 16.63
C PRO A 519 10.09 2.01 17.97
N THR A 520 8.88 2.15 18.49
CA THR A 520 8.48 1.53 19.76
C THR A 520 8.24 0.03 19.66
N ILE A 521 8.00 -0.46 18.45
CA ILE A 521 7.78 -1.87 18.13
C ILE A 521 8.66 -2.27 16.96
N ASP A 522 8.86 -3.56 16.78
CA ASP A 522 9.53 -4.12 15.61
C ASP A 522 8.54 -4.58 14.51
N PHE A 523 9.05 -5.26 13.48
CA PHE A 523 8.25 -5.79 12.38
C PHE A 523 7.17 -6.79 12.83
N TYR A 524 7.44 -7.57 13.86
CA TYR A 524 6.52 -8.57 14.42
C TYR A 524 5.61 -8.03 15.54
N LEU A 525 5.47 -6.71 15.64
CA LEU A 525 4.68 -6.05 16.70
C LEU A 525 5.23 -6.30 18.12
N VAL A 526 6.48 -6.69 18.24
CA VAL A 526 7.14 -6.85 19.53
C VAL A 526 7.62 -5.50 20.04
N VAL A 527 7.30 -5.17 21.28
CA VAL A 527 7.76 -3.92 21.91
C VAL A 527 9.28 -3.98 22.06
N ARG A 528 9.98 -2.99 21.50
CA ARG A 528 11.43 -2.90 21.56
C ARG A 528 11.87 -2.53 22.98
N GLU A 529 12.74 -3.36 23.54
CA GLU A 529 13.39 -3.11 24.83
C GLU A 529 14.70 -2.33 24.67
N ASN A 530 15.32 -2.44 23.50
CA ASN A 530 16.60 -1.85 23.19
C ASN A 530 16.55 -1.03 21.89
N HIS A 531 17.63 -0.30 21.62
CA HIS A 531 17.76 0.50 20.41
C HIS A 531 18.52 -0.27 19.33
N TYR A 532 18.08 -1.51 19.02
CA TYR A 532 18.73 -2.31 18.00
C TYR A 532 18.35 -1.86 16.59
N ILE A 533 19.26 -2.06 15.64
CA ILE A 533 19.06 -1.72 14.23
C ILE A 533 18.29 -2.81 13.49
N GLY A 534 17.77 -2.47 12.31
CA GLY A 534 16.99 -3.38 11.48
C GLY A 534 15.51 -3.47 11.86
N ALA A 535 14.73 -4.19 11.06
CA ALA A 535 13.29 -4.30 11.22
C ALA A 535 12.88 -5.20 12.40
N VAL A 536 13.67 -6.21 12.71
CA VAL A 536 13.38 -7.20 13.76
C VAL A 536 14.36 -7.04 14.92
N GLU A 537 13.84 -7.04 16.15
CA GLU A 537 14.62 -7.07 17.38
C GLU A 537 14.63 -8.49 17.96
N LYS A 538 15.80 -9.13 17.97
CA LYS A 538 15.98 -10.45 18.58
C LYS A 538 16.59 -10.30 19.97
N ASN A 539 15.95 -10.85 20.99
CA ASN A 539 16.59 -11.00 22.29
C ASN A 539 17.49 -12.23 22.29
N PHE A 540 18.78 -11.99 22.35
CA PHE A 540 19.74 -13.04 22.63
C PHE A 540 19.73 -13.30 24.14
N GLU A 541 19.30 -14.48 24.58
CA GLU A 541 19.46 -14.87 25.98
C GLU A 541 20.95 -14.80 26.36
N ASN A 542 21.27 -14.01 27.40
CA ASN A 542 22.60 -13.94 28.02
C ASN A 542 23.00 -15.25 28.71
#